data_0e5a9c483b5988bf8dd4de3fc91bf9b8
#
_entry.id   0e5a9c483b5988bf8dd4de3fc91bf9b8
#
_cell.length_a   1.000
_cell.length_b   1.000
_cell.length_c   1.000
_cell.angle_alpha   90.00
_cell.angle_beta   90.00
_cell.angle_gamma   90.00
#
_symmetry.space_group_name_H-M   'P 1'
#
loop_
_entity.id
_entity.type
_entity.pdbx_description
1 polymer ?
#
loop_
_entity_poly.entity_id
_entity_poly.type
_entity_poly.pdbx_seq_one_letter_code
_entity_poly.pdbx_strand_id
1 'polypeptide(L)'
;QILDSIQTLSEGRKLEVVLINEVNEDEIDAIRNKYREIKFKYVRGDFTRETILEQANLKDASTAIILPNDIVESGGHPDEKTIFGTLTIKTLAPHVRVVAYLTERENLTHIKRANADEVLLSDDFGAFMLAAHVMNPGVPQTVDRLLNSRSDSRFRRIAIPAEYVGRSFSDLFDYFRSNKGMIMVSVF
;
A
#
# COMPACT_ATOMS: atom_id res chain seq x y z
N GLN A 1 -2.76 -11.79 0.70
CA GLN A 1 -3.74 -10.71 0.54
C GLN A 1 -3.12 -9.47 -0.13
N ILE A 2 -2.06 -8.84 0.46
CA ILE A 2 -1.46 -7.62 -0.14
C ILE A 2 -0.93 -7.88 -1.55
N LEU A 3 -0.21 -8.98 -1.77
CA LEU A 3 0.28 -9.36 -3.11
C LEU A 3 -0.87 -9.65 -4.09
N ASP A 4 -1.98 -10.25 -3.63
CA ASP A 4 -3.19 -10.44 -4.45
C ASP A 4 -3.77 -9.09 -4.90
N SER A 5 -3.84 -8.12 -3.97
CA SER A 5 -4.32 -6.76 -4.27
C SER A 5 -3.37 -6.02 -5.23
N ILE A 6 -2.06 -6.09 -5.00
CA ILE A 6 -1.04 -5.51 -5.87
C ILE A 6 -1.14 -6.09 -7.28
N GLN A 7 -1.25 -7.41 -7.43
CA GLN A 7 -1.40 -8.06 -8.72
C GLN A 7 -2.68 -7.61 -9.43
N THR A 8 -3.80 -7.53 -8.71
CA THR A 8 -5.08 -7.10 -9.27
C THR A 8 -5.03 -5.64 -9.73
N LEU A 9 -4.39 -4.76 -8.96
CA LEU A 9 -4.29 -3.32 -9.23
C LEU A 9 -3.19 -2.96 -10.23
N SER A 10 -2.24 -3.87 -10.49
CA SER A 10 -1.12 -3.61 -11.41
C SER A 10 -1.51 -3.45 -12.87
N GLU A 11 -2.72 -3.88 -13.25
CA GLU A 11 -3.26 -3.74 -14.63
C GLU A 11 -2.31 -4.30 -15.73
N GLY A 12 -1.58 -5.36 -15.41
CA GLY A 12 -0.61 -5.95 -16.35
C GLY A 12 0.74 -5.21 -16.42
N ARG A 13 0.97 -4.22 -15.56
CA ARG A 13 2.31 -3.61 -15.42
C ARG A 13 3.27 -4.66 -14.87
N LYS A 14 4.45 -4.74 -15.46
CA LYS A 14 5.52 -5.59 -14.93
C LYS A 14 6.00 -4.99 -13.60
N LEU A 15 5.64 -5.63 -12.50
CA LEU A 15 6.11 -5.27 -11.18
C LEU A 15 7.30 -6.15 -10.80
N GLU A 16 8.30 -5.52 -10.21
CA GLU A 16 9.41 -6.18 -9.54
C GLU A 16 9.25 -5.97 -8.05
N VAL A 17 9.12 -7.06 -7.30
CA VAL A 17 8.86 -7.03 -5.86
C VAL A 17 10.02 -7.71 -5.13
N VAL A 18 10.59 -7.02 -4.16
CA VAL A 18 11.55 -7.60 -3.22
C VAL A 18 10.86 -7.80 -1.88
N LEU A 19 10.79 -9.03 -1.41
CA LEU A 19 10.28 -9.36 -0.09
C LEU A 19 11.44 -9.53 0.88
N ILE A 20 11.35 -8.85 2.03
CA ILE A 20 12.33 -8.95 3.11
C ILE A 20 11.61 -9.46 4.35
N ASN A 21 11.99 -10.60 4.86
CA ASN A 21 11.56 -11.13 6.15
C ASN A 21 12.47 -12.29 6.61
N GLU A 22 12.11 -12.94 7.69
CA GLU A 22 12.88 -14.05 8.29
C GLU A 22 12.23 -15.44 8.11
N VAL A 23 11.22 -15.55 7.22
CA VAL A 23 10.53 -16.83 6.94
C VAL A 23 11.42 -17.82 6.22
N ASN A 24 11.04 -19.11 6.29
CA ASN A 24 11.77 -20.19 5.63
C ASN A 24 11.59 -20.18 4.10
N GLU A 25 12.58 -20.73 3.38
CA GLU A 25 12.56 -20.75 1.91
C GLU A 25 11.37 -21.54 1.33
N ASP A 26 10.91 -22.60 2.01
CA ASP A 26 9.75 -23.40 1.57
C ASP A 26 8.46 -22.54 1.47
N GLU A 27 8.25 -21.63 2.40
CA GLU A 27 7.11 -20.71 2.38
C GLU A 27 7.24 -19.70 1.24
N ILE A 28 8.45 -19.27 0.95
CA ILE A 28 8.73 -18.35 -0.16
C ILE A 28 8.50 -19.01 -1.52
N ASP A 29 8.85 -20.27 -1.66
CA ASP A 29 8.60 -21.02 -2.89
C ASP A 29 7.11 -21.20 -3.15
N ALA A 30 6.31 -21.40 -2.12
CA ALA A 30 4.85 -21.39 -2.23
C ALA A 30 4.32 -20.04 -2.74
N ILE A 31 4.87 -18.92 -2.24
CA ILE A 31 4.53 -17.56 -2.69
C ILE A 31 4.96 -17.36 -4.15
N ARG A 32 6.19 -17.71 -4.52
CA ARG A 32 6.70 -17.63 -5.91
C ARG A 32 5.82 -18.41 -6.88
N ASN A 33 5.41 -19.61 -6.51
CA ASN A 33 4.55 -20.46 -7.33
C ASN A 33 3.15 -19.85 -7.53
N LYS A 34 2.63 -19.17 -6.52
CA LYS A 34 1.32 -18.50 -6.57
C LYS A 34 1.36 -17.24 -7.44
N TYR A 35 2.43 -16.45 -7.39
CA TYR A 35 2.55 -15.13 -8.04
C TYR A 35 3.55 -15.13 -9.21
N ARG A 36 3.39 -16.05 -10.18
CA ARG A 36 4.33 -16.24 -11.31
C ARG A 36 4.46 -15.04 -12.24
N GLU A 37 3.48 -14.16 -12.26
CA GLU A 37 3.48 -12.95 -13.11
C GLU A 37 4.26 -11.78 -12.49
N ILE A 38 4.57 -11.85 -11.20
CA ILE A 38 5.36 -10.85 -10.49
C ILE A 38 6.82 -11.31 -10.49
N LYS A 39 7.73 -10.46 -10.94
CA LYS A 39 9.17 -10.72 -10.78
C LYS A 39 9.52 -10.58 -9.29
N PHE A 40 9.79 -11.71 -8.66
CA PHE A 40 9.91 -11.81 -7.22
C PHE A 40 11.36 -12.10 -6.79
N LYS A 41 11.93 -11.23 -5.95
CA LYS A 41 13.20 -11.46 -5.27
C LYS A 41 12.95 -11.60 -3.76
N TYR A 42 13.65 -12.50 -3.12
CA TYR A 42 13.59 -12.68 -1.68
C TYR A 42 14.94 -12.37 -1.05
N VAL A 43 14.93 -11.62 0.03
CA VAL A 43 16.10 -11.35 0.88
C VAL A 43 15.72 -11.75 2.31
N ARG A 44 16.39 -12.77 2.83
CA ARG A 44 16.16 -13.22 4.20
C ARG A 44 16.91 -12.34 5.18
N GLY A 45 16.20 -11.74 6.13
CA GLY A 45 16.81 -10.96 7.19
C GLY A 45 15.89 -9.91 7.78
N ASP A 46 16.41 -9.22 8.78
CA ASP A 46 15.74 -8.13 9.46
C ASP A 46 15.87 -6.84 8.62
N PHE A 47 14.74 -6.32 8.15
CA PHE A 47 14.65 -5.11 7.30
C PHE A 47 15.02 -3.81 8.03
N THR A 48 15.25 -3.84 9.34
CA THR A 48 15.78 -2.68 10.07
C THR A 48 17.30 -2.52 9.88
N ARG A 49 17.97 -3.55 9.35
CA ARG A 49 19.41 -3.56 9.13
C ARG A 49 19.79 -3.03 7.76
N GLU A 50 20.71 -2.07 7.73
CA GLU A 50 21.24 -1.45 6.52
C GLU A 50 21.76 -2.48 5.50
N THR A 51 22.55 -3.45 5.95
CA THR A 51 23.12 -4.51 5.09
C THR A 51 22.05 -5.35 4.36
N ILE A 52 20.93 -5.60 4.98
CA ILE A 52 19.79 -6.33 4.38
C ILE A 52 19.08 -5.46 3.34
N LEU A 53 18.90 -4.18 3.64
CA LEU A 53 18.30 -3.23 2.70
C LEU A 53 19.20 -3.00 1.46
N GLU A 54 20.53 -3.00 1.63
CA GLU A 54 21.47 -2.94 0.51
C GLU A 54 21.40 -4.19 -0.36
N GLN A 55 21.34 -5.40 0.23
CA GLN A 55 21.14 -6.65 -0.52
C GLN A 55 19.81 -6.69 -1.29
N ALA A 56 18.81 -5.98 -0.77
CA ALA A 56 17.52 -5.81 -1.43
C ALA A 56 17.55 -4.76 -2.55
N ASN A 57 18.67 -4.08 -2.78
CA ASN A 57 18.81 -2.96 -3.73
C ASN A 57 17.84 -1.81 -3.40
N LEU A 58 17.74 -1.43 -2.13
CA LEU A 58 16.83 -0.37 -1.69
C LEU A 58 16.93 0.92 -2.52
N LYS A 59 18.14 1.29 -2.94
CA LYS A 59 18.38 2.53 -3.70
C LYS A 59 17.70 2.56 -5.06
N ASP A 60 17.36 1.41 -5.62
CA ASP A 60 16.64 1.29 -6.90
C ASP A 60 15.12 1.17 -6.71
N ALA A 61 14.65 1.09 -5.48
CA ALA A 61 13.24 0.98 -5.18
C ALA A 61 12.51 2.32 -5.34
N SER A 62 11.28 2.28 -5.85
CA SER A 62 10.39 3.44 -5.88
C SER A 62 9.52 3.55 -4.63
N THR A 63 9.16 2.40 -4.05
CA THR A 63 8.24 2.35 -2.91
C THR A 63 8.62 1.19 -1.98
N ALA A 64 8.58 1.44 -0.69
CA ALA A 64 8.68 0.43 0.36
C ALA A 64 7.37 0.37 1.15
N ILE A 65 6.84 -0.83 1.35
CA ILE A 65 5.67 -1.08 2.20
C ILE A 65 6.17 -1.83 3.42
N ILE A 66 5.95 -1.26 4.61
CA ILE A 66 6.37 -1.86 5.86
C ILE A 66 5.14 -2.30 6.64
N LEU A 67 5.14 -3.57 7.03
CA LEU A 67 4.08 -4.19 7.80
C LEU A 67 4.58 -4.47 9.22
N PRO A 68 3.73 -4.35 10.25
CA PRO A 68 4.08 -4.72 11.61
C PRO A 68 4.44 -6.21 11.67
N ASN A 69 5.28 -6.56 12.62
CA ASN A 69 5.61 -7.95 12.88
C ASN A 69 4.59 -8.54 13.87
N ASP A 70 3.77 -9.49 13.40
CA ASP A 70 2.80 -10.17 14.25
C ASP A 70 3.46 -11.09 15.30
N ILE A 71 4.74 -11.44 15.10
CA ILE A 71 5.53 -12.25 16.02
C ILE A 71 6.35 -11.30 16.91
N VAL A 72 5.74 -10.84 17.98
CA VAL A 72 6.46 -10.07 19.00
C VAL A 72 7.16 -11.06 19.94
N GLU A 73 8.47 -11.21 19.77
CA GLU A 73 9.28 -11.90 20.75
C GLU A 73 9.22 -11.11 22.07
N SER A 74 8.77 -11.80 23.14
CA SER A 74 8.76 -11.39 24.55
C SER A 74 8.94 -9.90 24.85
N GLY A 75 7.85 -9.11 24.78
CA GLY A 75 7.78 -7.76 25.36
C GLY A 75 8.08 -6.59 24.43
N GLY A 76 8.30 -6.78 23.13
CA GLY A 76 8.40 -5.68 22.15
C GLY A 76 7.02 -5.20 21.68
N HIS A 77 6.96 -3.97 21.13
CA HIS A 77 5.75 -3.46 20.50
C HIS A 77 5.72 -3.82 18.99
N PRO A 78 4.56 -4.20 18.44
CA PRO A 78 4.44 -4.59 17.02
C PRO A 78 4.98 -3.55 16.04
N ASP A 79 4.85 -2.26 16.39
CA ASP A 79 5.21 -1.13 15.53
C ASP A 79 6.69 -0.71 15.62
N GLU A 80 7.46 -1.21 16.60
CA GLU A 80 8.86 -0.79 16.78
C GLU A 80 9.69 -1.03 15.52
N LYS A 81 9.65 -2.26 14.97
CA LYS A 81 10.38 -2.57 13.73
C LYS A 81 9.92 -1.72 12.55
N THR A 82 8.63 -1.37 12.50
CA THR A 82 8.07 -0.49 11.45
C THR A 82 8.67 0.91 11.54
N ILE A 83 8.78 1.46 12.74
CA ILE A 83 9.36 2.80 12.97
C ILE A 83 10.86 2.80 12.63
N PHE A 84 11.63 1.82 13.16
CA PHE A 84 13.05 1.72 12.90
C PHE A 84 13.36 1.44 11.42
N GLY A 85 12.63 0.54 10.79
CA GLY A 85 12.76 0.26 9.35
C GLY A 85 12.49 1.50 8.49
N THR A 86 11.44 2.26 8.83
CA THR A 86 11.13 3.52 8.15
C THR A 86 12.28 4.52 8.27
N LEU A 87 12.80 4.71 9.49
CA LEU A 87 13.94 5.61 9.74
C LEU A 87 15.18 5.19 8.93
N THR A 88 15.51 3.90 8.95
CA THR A 88 16.65 3.35 8.22
C THR A 88 16.48 3.55 6.70
N ILE A 89 15.31 3.21 6.15
CA ILE A 89 15.03 3.39 4.71
C ILE A 89 15.13 4.87 4.32
N LYS A 90 14.53 5.77 5.09
CA LYS A 90 14.56 7.21 4.79
C LYS A 90 15.93 7.82 4.95
N THR A 91 16.77 7.26 5.80
CA THR A 91 18.18 7.69 5.94
C THR A 91 19.03 7.23 4.76
N LEU A 92 18.88 5.98 4.32
CA LEU A 92 19.68 5.40 3.25
C LEU A 92 19.22 5.81 1.85
N ALA A 93 17.91 5.97 1.66
CA ALA A 93 17.29 6.26 0.38
C ALA A 93 16.08 7.22 0.56
N PRO A 94 16.32 8.52 0.77
CA PRO A 94 15.26 9.50 1.03
C PRO A 94 14.19 9.61 -0.07
N HIS A 95 14.55 9.24 -1.30
CA HIS A 95 13.66 9.26 -2.48
C HIS A 95 12.66 8.11 -2.50
N VAL A 96 12.89 7.03 -1.75
CA VAL A 96 11.98 5.90 -1.68
C VAL A 96 10.75 6.31 -0.89
N ARG A 97 9.57 6.16 -1.51
CA ARG A 97 8.28 6.40 -0.84
C ARG A 97 8.00 5.29 0.15
N VAL A 98 7.82 5.62 1.42
CA VAL A 98 7.54 4.67 2.48
C VAL A 98 6.08 4.72 2.87
N VAL A 99 5.39 3.58 2.73
CA VAL A 99 4.03 3.35 3.23
C VAL A 99 4.14 2.44 4.45
N ALA A 100 3.85 2.97 5.63
CA ALA A 100 3.96 2.24 6.88
C ALA A 100 2.57 1.85 7.40
N TYR A 101 2.44 0.59 7.82
CA TYR A 101 1.23 0.11 8.49
C TYR A 101 1.49 -0.01 9.99
N LEU A 102 0.64 0.60 10.80
CA LEU A 102 0.72 0.59 12.26
C LEU A 102 -0.49 -0.10 12.89
N THR A 103 -0.26 -0.72 14.03
CA THR A 103 -1.30 -1.31 14.87
C THR A 103 -1.80 -0.34 15.93
N GLU A 104 -0.95 0.54 16.43
CA GLU A 104 -1.26 1.43 17.55
C GLU A 104 -1.23 2.91 17.14
N ARG A 105 -2.32 3.63 17.43
CA ARG A 105 -2.50 5.05 17.09
C ARG A 105 -1.47 5.96 17.78
N GLU A 106 -1.03 5.60 18.98
CA GLU A 106 -0.04 6.37 19.75
C GLU A 106 1.32 6.44 19.03
N ASN A 107 1.64 5.49 18.17
CA ASN A 107 2.86 5.45 17.36
C ASN A 107 2.85 6.39 16.16
N LEU A 108 1.72 7.06 15.85
CA LEU A 108 1.61 8.01 14.72
C LEU A 108 2.65 9.13 14.76
N THR A 109 2.94 9.65 15.96
CA THR A 109 3.92 10.73 16.10
C THR A 109 5.33 10.23 15.79
N HIS A 110 5.65 9.01 16.20
CA HIS A 110 6.97 8.42 15.99
C HIS A 110 7.22 8.10 14.51
N ILE A 111 6.23 7.50 13.84
CA ILE A 111 6.37 7.16 12.42
C ILE A 111 6.43 8.39 11.51
N LYS A 112 5.72 9.47 11.84
CA LYS A 112 5.82 10.76 11.15
C LYS A 112 7.19 11.40 11.33
N ARG A 113 7.79 11.31 12.52
CA ARG A 113 9.17 11.76 12.76
C ARG A 113 10.21 10.92 12.02
N ALA A 114 9.92 9.64 11.76
CA ALA A 114 10.73 8.78 10.90
C ALA A 114 10.55 9.11 9.40
N ASN A 115 9.76 10.14 9.04
CA ASN A 115 9.47 10.61 7.68
C ASN A 115 8.77 9.57 6.78
N ALA A 116 7.86 8.75 7.32
CA ALA A 116 6.97 7.96 6.48
C ALA A 116 6.13 8.89 5.59
N ASP A 117 6.03 8.56 4.30
CA ASP A 117 5.23 9.35 3.35
C ASP A 117 3.73 9.11 3.54
N GLU A 118 3.36 7.86 3.86
CA GLU A 118 1.99 7.47 4.17
C GLU A 118 1.94 6.51 5.36
N VAL A 119 0.89 6.65 6.15
CA VAL A 119 0.66 5.79 7.32
C VAL A 119 -0.76 5.26 7.29
N LEU A 120 -0.90 3.95 7.41
CA LEU A 120 -2.17 3.26 7.56
C LEU A 120 -2.29 2.71 8.97
N LEU A 121 -3.46 2.85 9.59
CA LEU A 121 -3.78 2.27 10.90
C LEU A 121 -4.71 1.06 10.73
N SER A 122 -4.42 0.00 11.46
CA SER A 122 -5.16 -1.27 11.42
C SER A 122 -6.66 -1.10 11.63
N ASP A 123 -7.05 -0.30 12.61
CA ASP A 123 -8.43 -0.29 13.12
C ASP A 123 -9.35 0.75 12.47
N ASP A 124 -8.80 1.77 11.79
CA ASP A 124 -9.61 2.89 11.29
C ASP A 124 -10.65 2.45 10.26
N PHE A 125 -10.28 1.58 9.32
CA PHE A 125 -11.20 1.13 8.28
C PHE A 125 -12.24 0.14 8.80
N GLY A 126 -11.83 -0.79 9.68
CA GLY A 126 -12.72 -1.79 10.28
C GLY A 126 -13.80 -1.14 11.13
N ALA A 127 -13.43 -0.22 12.01
CA ALA A 127 -14.35 0.51 12.85
C ALA A 127 -15.36 1.34 12.03
N PHE A 128 -14.89 2.05 10.99
CA PHE A 128 -15.75 2.77 10.07
C PHE A 128 -16.76 1.83 9.37
N MET A 129 -16.29 0.69 8.85
CA MET A 129 -17.16 -0.26 8.16
C MET A 129 -18.22 -0.85 9.08
N LEU A 130 -17.88 -1.17 10.34
CA LEU A 130 -18.84 -1.63 11.34
C LEU A 130 -19.92 -0.58 11.62
N ALA A 131 -19.49 0.66 11.87
CA ALA A 131 -20.42 1.77 12.08
C ALA A 131 -21.33 2.00 10.86
N ALA A 132 -20.76 1.95 9.66
CA ALA A 132 -21.50 2.11 8.42
C ALA A 132 -22.56 1.01 8.20
N HIS A 133 -22.32 -0.23 8.64
CA HIS A 133 -23.33 -1.29 8.57
C HIS A 133 -24.60 -0.94 9.37
N VAL A 134 -24.45 -0.23 10.48
CA VAL A 134 -25.55 0.17 11.35
C VAL A 134 -26.25 1.43 10.84
N MET A 135 -25.46 2.45 10.50
CA MET A 135 -25.98 3.81 10.21
C MET A 135 -26.38 3.98 8.74
N ASN A 136 -25.71 3.31 7.84
CA ASN A 136 -25.89 3.48 6.39
C ASN A 136 -25.87 2.11 5.68
N PRO A 137 -26.96 1.31 5.78
CA PRO A 137 -27.04 0.02 5.11
C PRO A 137 -26.79 0.16 3.60
N GLY A 138 -25.95 -0.72 3.03
CA GLY A 138 -25.55 -0.69 1.61
C GLY A 138 -24.23 0.00 1.33
N VAL A 139 -23.74 0.91 2.19
CA VAL A 139 -22.42 1.53 2.03
C VAL A 139 -21.27 0.51 2.10
N PRO A 140 -21.22 -0.39 3.11
CA PRO A 140 -20.17 -1.40 3.18
C PRO A 140 -20.11 -2.31 1.95
N GLN A 141 -21.28 -2.76 1.45
CA GLN A 141 -21.38 -3.60 0.27
C GLN A 141 -20.91 -2.86 -1.00
N THR A 142 -21.18 -1.55 -1.08
CA THR A 142 -20.71 -0.73 -2.20
C THR A 142 -19.20 -0.55 -2.16
N VAL A 143 -18.64 -0.26 -0.99
CA VAL A 143 -17.20 -0.15 -0.78
C VAL A 143 -16.50 -1.48 -1.10
N ASP A 144 -17.03 -2.60 -0.61
CA ASP A 144 -16.47 -3.93 -0.90
C ASP A 144 -16.47 -4.21 -2.42
N ARG A 145 -17.55 -3.90 -3.13
CA ARG A 145 -17.61 -4.04 -4.59
C ARG A 145 -16.58 -3.17 -5.30
N LEU A 146 -16.38 -1.93 -4.87
CA LEU A 146 -15.41 -1.01 -5.47
C LEU A 146 -13.97 -1.47 -5.22
N LEU A 147 -13.68 -2.04 -4.05
CA LEU A 147 -12.33 -2.50 -3.68
C LEU A 147 -12.01 -3.88 -4.25
N ASN A 148 -12.97 -4.81 -4.28
CA ASN A 148 -12.77 -6.21 -4.63
C ASN A 148 -13.19 -6.57 -6.06
N SER A 149 -13.78 -5.63 -6.80
CA SER A 149 -14.29 -5.90 -8.14
C SER A 149 -13.14 -6.14 -9.13
N ARG A 150 -13.12 -7.34 -9.71
CA ARG A 150 -12.30 -7.68 -10.88
C ARG A 150 -12.89 -7.10 -12.19
N SER A 151 -13.98 -6.36 -12.08
CA SER A 151 -14.71 -5.75 -13.20
C SER A 151 -14.21 -4.34 -13.52
N ASP A 152 -14.75 -3.72 -14.56
CA ASP A 152 -14.46 -2.34 -14.96
C ASP A 152 -14.85 -1.27 -13.92
N SER A 153 -15.61 -1.65 -12.88
CA SER A 153 -16.06 -0.75 -11.79
C SER A 153 -15.01 -0.64 -10.68
N ARG A 154 -13.85 -0.06 -10.97
CA ARG A 154 -12.76 0.13 -10.00
C ARG A 154 -12.23 1.54 -10.01
N PHE A 155 -11.59 1.95 -8.92
CA PHE A 155 -10.89 3.23 -8.86
C PHE A 155 -9.66 3.22 -9.78
N ARG A 156 -9.54 4.27 -10.59
CA ARG A 156 -8.39 4.50 -11.47
C ARG A 156 -7.88 5.92 -11.28
N ARG A 157 -6.57 6.08 -11.26
CA ARG A 157 -5.95 7.40 -11.35
C ARG A 157 -5.68 7.72 -12.81
N ILE A 158 -6.28 8.80 -13.29
CA ILE A 158 -6.18 9.26 -14.69
C ILE A 158 -5.66 10.68 -14.69
N ALA A 159 -4.72 10.99 -15.58
CA ALA A 159 -4.23 12.35 -15.76
C ALA A 159 -5.35 13.24 -16.31
N ILE A 160 -5.44 14.46 -15.80
CA ILE A 160 -6.36 15.47 -16.32
C ILE A 160 -5.89 15.85 -17.74
N PRO A 161 -6.78 15.82 -18.76
CA PRO A 161 -6.42 16.28 -20.09
C PRO A 161 -6.01 17.75 -20.06
N ALA A 162 -4.98 18.13 -20.83
CA ALA A 162 -4.38 19.46 -20.77
C ALA A 162 -5.39 20.59 -21.00
N GLU A 163 -6.38 20.36 -21.85
CA GLU A 163 -7.46 21.32 -22.16
C GLU A 163 -8.44 21.57 -21.00
N TYR A 164 -8.40 20.73 -19.95
CA TYR A 164 -9.24 20.88 -18.75
C TYR A 164 -8.47 21.42 -17.54
N VAL A 165 -7.16 21.65 -17.67
CA VAL A 165 -6.37 22.28 -16.61
C VAL A 165 -6.83 23.72 -16.40
N GLY A 166 -7.24 24.05 -15.18
CA GLY A 166 -7.78 25.39 -14.85
C GLY A 166 -9.29 25.59 -15.11
N ARG A 167 -9.98 24.55 -15.61
CA ARG A 167 -11.45 24.56 -15.73
C ARG A 167 -12.13 24.12 -14.43
N SER A 168 -13.46 24.25 -14.40
CA SER A 168 -14.25 23.84 -13.26
C SER A 168 -14.27 22.31 -13.08
N PHE A 169 -14.51 21.87 -11.84
CA PHE A 169 -14.73 20.45 -11.55
C PHE A 169 -15.92 19.88 -12.34
N SER A 170 -16.97 20.68 -12.52
CA SER A 170 -18.17 20.27 -13.28
C SER A 170 -17.84 19.96 -14.75
N ASP A 171 -17.06 20.81 -15.41
CA ASP A 171 -16.67 20.60 -16.81
C ASP A 171 -15.87 19.31 -16.98
N LEU A 172 -14.95 19.06 -16.04
CA LEU A 172 -14.14 17.84 -16.04
C LEU A 172 -14.99 16.59 -15.72
N PHE A 173 -15.92 16.68 -14.78
CA PHE A 173 -16.86 15.62 -14.45
C PHE A 173 -17.72 15.22 -15.66
N ASP A 174 -18.31 16.21 -16.35
CA ASP A 174 -19.13 15.98 -17.54
C ASP A 174 -18.33 15.37 -18.69
N TYR A 175 -17.09 15.79 -18.87
CA TYR A 175 -16.17 15.19 -19.85
C TYR A 175 -15.96 13.70 -19.59
N PHE A 176 -15.57 13.32 -18.36
CA PHE A 176 -15.30 11.91 -18.04
C PHE A 176 -16.57 11.06 -18.12
N ARG A 177 -17.69 11.59 -17.66
CA ARG A 177 -18.99 10.89 -17.74
C ARG A 177 -19.42 10.65 -19.18
N SER A 178 -19.39 11.69 -20.03
CA SER A 178 -19.93 11.62 -21.38
C SER A 178 -19.00 10.93 -22.37
N ASN A 179 -17.68 11.16 -22.26
CA ASN A 179 -16.72 10.67 -23.26
C ASN A 179 -16.01 9.38 -22.85
N LYS A 180 -15.99 9.05 -21.56
CA LYS A 180 -15.28 7.88 -21.02
C LYS A 180 -16.17 6.90 -20.25
N GLY A 181 -17.44 7.26 -20.00
CA GLY A 181 -18.33 6.45 -19.19
C GLY A 181 -17.86 6.28 -17.74
N MET A 182 -17.08 7.24 -17.23
CA MET A 182 -16.46 7.19 -15.91
C MET A 182 -17.08 8.21 -14.97
N ILE A 183 -17.18 7.87 -13.69
CA ILE A 183 -17.59 8.79 -12.63
C ILE A 183 -16.32 9.29 -11.94
N MET A 184 -16.07 10.59 -11.98
CA MET A 184 -14.97 11.22 -11.28
C MET A 184 -15.32 11.36 -9.80
N VAL A 185 -14.41 10.91 -8.92
CA VAL A 185 -14.62 10.90 -7.46
C VAL A 185 -13.86 12.04 -6.80
N SER A 186 -12.62 12.28 -7.21
CA SER A 186 -11.78 13.34 -6.63
C SER A 186 -10.69 13.80 -7.61
N VAL A 187 -10.11 14.96 -7.33
CA VAL A 187 -8.94 15.52 -8.03
C VAL A 187 -7.87 15.82 -6.98
N PHE A 188 -6.62 15.48 -7.29
CA PHE A 188 -5.45 15.70 -6.42
C PHE A 188 -4.43 16.58 -7.12
#